data_566fe81a25fab499d6d9a8347d0dd081
#
_entry.id   566fe81a25fab499d6d9a8347d0dd081
#
_cell.length_a   1.000
_cell.length_b   1.000
_cell.length_c   1.000
_cell.angle_alpha   90.00
_cell.angle_beta   90.00
_cell.angle_gamma   90.00
#
_symmetry.space_group_name_H-M   'P 1'
#
loop_
_entity.id
_entity.type
_entity.pdbx_description
1 polymer ?
#
loop_
_entity_poly.entity_id
_entity_poly.type
_entity_poly.pdbx_seq_one_letter_code
_entity_poly.pdbx_strand_id
1 'polypeptide(L)'
;MNIRAEDLVNLEKSTLKIAKTKIVPSINSDLDGKPLMRMGTGGKFDNFFLWDTAFTAIWGRYFLSSLPIENSLDNLYTARSEEGFISREYNSKGDPIWHHNHPIAFAPPLLTWAELSLFEISSDISRIKRVFPYLKSHHEFCLEKYQGSDGLFIGDALGSGMDNLKRYPNSWNFRKDGIELKPEWVHSVYRPHLNKLGPSHQFWWNSQGRWIDLSSQMAFDSKCLAEMAKILGFKEELNTFKKQYEDLKASINDLCWNEDHQFYFDLGYGQHIIRYHIGSYWALLAGVVPKSRIEGFVSHLSNPKKFKTAVPVPSLAVDDPDFSNDGKYWRGSSWHPTTYMVIKGLKDNGFSEKAHEISLKCVEANLILLKKTKTFWENLSPIKAEPGNPSQSDFCGWAGLSSVAIPREFLKLDI
;
A
#
# COMPACT_ATOMS: atom_id res chain seq x y z
N MET A 1 -7.67 -24.36 -11.84
CA MET A 1 -6.51 -24.88 -12.65
C MET A 1 -5.53 -25.54 -11.69
N ASN A 2 -4.90 -26.65 -12.06
CA ASN A 2 -3.83 -27.18 -11.20
C ASN A 2 -2.53 -26.44 -11.57
N ILE A 3 -2.05 -25.59 -10.67
CA ILE A 3 -0.83 -24.78 -10.89
C ILE A 3 0.38 -25.70 -10.73
N ARG A 4 1.21 -25.80 -11.76
CA ARG A 4 2.46 -26.60 -11.76
C ARG A 4 3.65 -25.70 -11.45
N ALA A 5 4.73 -26.27 -10.91
CA ALA A 5 5.97 -25.54 -10.66
C ALA A 5 6.47 -24.80 -11.91
N GLU A 6 6.41 -25.43 -13.10
CA GLU A 6 6.75 -24.80 -14.37
C GLU A 6 5.93 -23.53 -14.68
N ASP A 7 4.63 -23.51 -14.36
CA ASP A 7 3.78 -22.32 -14.56
C ASP A 7 4.28 -21.15 -13.73
N LEU A 8 4.77 -21.40 -12.50
CA LEU A 8 5.28 -20.37 -11.62
C LEU A 8 6.67 -19.86 -12.03
N VAL A 9 7.56 -20.76 -12.44
CA VAL A 9 8.85 -20.36 -13.03
C VAL A 9 8.64 -19.49 -14.27
N ASN A 10 7.68 -19.82 -15.13
CA ASN A 10 7.36 -19.05 -16.33
C ASN A 10 6.73 -17.69 -15.98
N LEU A 11 5.90 -17.64 -14.91
CA LEU A 11 5.30 -16.41 -14.40
C LEU A 11 6.39 -15.45 -13.93
N GLU A 12 7.33 -15.95 -13.11
CA GLU A 12 8.47 -15.18 -12.60
C GLU A 12 9.39 -14.67 -13.73
N LYS A 13 9.76 -15.54 -14.67
CA LYS A 13 10.56 -15.14 -15.85
C LYS A 13 9.88 -14.06 -16.67
N SER A 14 8.56 -14.15 -16.86
CA SER A 14 7.77 -13.15 -17.57
C SER A 14 7.76 -11.83 -16.82
N THR A 15 7.61 -11.87 -15.48
CA THR A 15 7.68 -10.68 -14.62
C THR A 15 9.02 -9.98 -14.75
N LEU A 16 10.13 -10.71 -14.61
CA LEU A 16 11.47 -10.14 -14.73
C LEU A 16 11.71 -9.55 -16.14
N LYS A 17 11.25 -10.23 -17.19
CA LYS A 17 11.36 -9.74 -18.57
C LYS A 17 10.64 -8.41 -18.76
N ILE A 18 9.40 -8.30 -18.27
CA ILE A 18 8.60 -7.06 -18.36
C ILE A 18 9.21 -5.98 -17.47
N ALA A 19 9.60 -6.32 -16.25
CA ALA A 19 10.21 -5.38 -15.30
C ALA A 19 11.47 -4.69 -15.86
N LYS A 20 12.32 -5.44 -16.54
CA LYS A 20 13.52 -4.88 -17.21
C LYS A 20 13.20 -3.79 -18.24
N THR A 21 12.01 -3.83 -18.85
CA THR A 21 11.57 -2.77 -19.79
C THR A 21 11.07 -1.49 -19.06
N LYS A 22 10.94 -1.53 -17.74
CA LYS A 22 10.48 -0.41 -16.92
C LYS A 22 11.62 0.29 -16.17
N ILE A 23 12.86 -0.06 -16.47
CA ILE A 23 14.03 0.61 -15.91
C ILE A 23 14.19 1.96 -16.61
N VAL A 24 14.17 3.04 -15.82
CA VAL A 24 14.21 4.44 -16.29
C VAL A 24 15.26 5.25 -15.50
N PRO A 25 15.72 6.39 -16.02
CA PRO A 25 16.65 7.25 -15.30
C PRO A 25 16.10 7.72 -13.95
N SER A 26 16.99 7.84 -12.98
CA SER A 26 16.76 8.37 -11.64
C SER A 26 17.12 9.85 -11.57
N ILE A 27 16.65 10.55 -10.51
CA ILE A 27 17.09 11.93 -10.21
C ILE A 27 18.47 11.97 -9.56
N ASN A 28 18.90 10.88 -8.91
CA ASN A 28 20.26 10.76 -8.37
C ASN A 28 21.23 10.21 -9.44
N SER A 29 22.52 10.52 -9.25
CA SER A 29 23.57 10.22 -10.20
C SER A 29 24.70 9.43 -9.53
N ASP A 30 25.52 8.79 -10.33
CA ASP A 30 26.80 8.21 -9.92
C ASP A 30 27.89 9.28 -9.74
N LEU A 31 29.11 8.85 -9.43
CA LEU A 31 30.25 9.75 -9.21
C LEU A 31 30.67 10.54 -10.47
N ASP A 32 30.32 10.04 -11.66
CA ASP A 32 30.62 10.70 -12.94
C ASP A 32 29.46 11.59 -13.42
N GLY A 33 28.42 11.76 -12.60
CA GLY A 33 27.25 12.58 -12.91
C GLY A 33 26.26 11.93 -13.87
N LYS A 34 26.40 10.64 -14.19
CA LYS A 34 25.40 9.90 -14.95
C LYS A 34 24.20 9.57 -14.08
N PRO A 35 22.95 9.78 -14.57
CA PRO A 35 21.77 9.35 -13.83
C PRO A 35 21.85 7.85 -13.51
N LEU A 36 21.67 7.50 -12.25
CA LEU A 36 21.43 6.12 -11.86
C LEU A 36 20.09 5.66 -12.44
N MET A 37 19.84 4.36 -12.43
CA MET A 37 18.60 3.81 -12.95
C MET A 37 17.66 3.48 -11.78
N ARG A 38 16.35 3.59 -11.99
CA ARG A 38 15.30 3.18 -11.05
C ARG A 38 14.22 2.37 -11.76
N MET A 39 13.37 1.71 -10.99
CA MET A 39 12.16 1.11 -11.51
C MET A 39 11.09 2.18 -11.78
N GLY A 40 10.44 2.12 -12.92
CA GLY A 40 9.20 2.81 -13.20
C GLY A 40 8.00 1.90 -12.87
N THR A 41 6.86 2.51 -12.64
CA THR A 41 5.60 1.81 -12.31
C THR A 41 5.06 1.01 -13.50
N GLY A 42 5.21 1.55 -14.71
CA GLY A 42 4.64 0.99 -15.94
C GLY A 42 3.27 1.58 -16.28
N GLY A 43 2.60 1.04 -17.30
CA GLY A 43 1.37 1.61 -17.83
C GLY A 43 1.61 3.01 -18.39
N LYS A 44 0.81 3.97 -17.96
CA LYS A 44 0.91 5.41 -18.34
C LYS A 44 1.47 6.29 -17.22
N PHE A 45 2.10 5.68 -16.21
CA PHE A 45 2.59 6.39 -15.03
C PHE A 45 4.06 6.77 -15.18
N ASP A 46 4.32 8.03 -15.50
CA ASP A 46 5.68 8.56 -15.73
C ASP A 46 6.33 9.08 -14.45
N ASN A 47 5.54 9.42 -13.44
CA ASN A 47 6.01 9.86 -12.14
C ASN A 47 6.53 8.69 -11.29
N PHE A 48 7.16 8.98 -10.18
CA PHE A 48 7.48 7.97 -9.20
C PHE A 48 6.69 8.19 -7.91
N PHE A 49 6.20 7.09 -7.38
CA PHE A 49 5.25 7.04 -6.29
C PHE A 49 5.84 6.29 -5.10
N LEU A 50 5.59 6.79 -3.90
CA LEU A 50 6.13 6.21 -2.68
C LEU A 50 5.69 4.75 -2.50
N TRP A 51 4.38 4.50 -2.44
CA TRP A 51 3.90 3.16 -2.11
C TRP A 51 4.12 2.15 -3.25
N ASP A 52 4.03 2.57 -4.53
CA ASP A 52 4.38 1.74 -5.68
C ASP A 52 5.83 1.30 -5.62
N THR A 53 6.74 2.23 -5.27
CA THR A 53 8.17 1.93 -5.13
C THR A 53 8.41 0.97 -3.96
N ALA A 54 7.71 1.15 -2.83
CA ALA A 54 7.80 0.23 -1.70
C ALA A 54 7.34 -1.18 -2.08
N PHE A 55 6.20 -1.33 -2.75
CA PHE A 55 5.72 -2.63 -3.22
C PHE A 55 6.61 -3.23 -4.30
N THR A 56 7.16 -2.39 -5.19
CA THR A 56 8.16 -2.84 -6.16
C THR A 56 9.40 -3.40 -5.46
N ALA A 57 9.85 -2.77 -4.39
CA ALA A 57 11.00 -3.25 -3.62
C ALA A 57 10.70 -4.58 -2.92
N ILE A 58 9.50 -4.75 -2.36
CA ILE A 58 9.10 -6.00 -1.67
C ILE A 58 9.20 -7.21 -2.58
N TRP A 59 8.71 -7.16 -3.82
CA TRP A 59 8.87 -8.29 -4.74
C TRP A 59 10.21 -8.27 -5.48
N GLY A 60 10.74 -7.09 -5.78
CA GLY A 60 12.00 -6.92 -6.52
C GLY A 60 13.24 -7.36 -5.74
N ARG A 61 13.13 -7.51 -4.40
CA ARG A 61 14.22 -8.02 -3.55
C ARG A 61 14.80 -9.35 -4.00
N TYR A 62 14.03 -10.14 -4.72
CA TYR A 62 14.47 -11.41 -5.30
C TYR A 62 15.33 -11.25 -6.57
N PHE A 63 15.51 -10.02 -7.07
CA PHE A 63 16.21 -9.70 -8.32
C PHE A 63 17.18 -8.53 -8.19
N LEU A 64 17.81 -8.34 -7.02
CA LEU A 64 18.72 -7.22 -6.75
C LEU A 64 19.88 -7.11 -7.74
N SER A 65 20.37 -8.25 -8.26
CA SER A 65 21.41 -8.27 -9.31
C SER A 65 20.92 -7.85 -10.71
N SER A 66 19.60 -7.79 -10.92
CA SER A 66 19.00 -7.58 -12.25
C SER A 66 18.16 -6.33 -12.35
N LEU A 67 17.67 -5.81 -11.23
CA LEU A 67 16.78 -4.64 -11.13
C LEU A 67 17.35 -3.61 -10.16
N PRO A 68 17.25 -2.31 -10.44
CA PRO A 68 17.80 -1.24 -9.61
C PRO A 68 16.88 -0.92 -8.41
N ILE A 69 16.59 -1.92 -7.58
CA ILE A 69 15.59 -1.81 -6.50
C ILE A 69 16.05 -0.85 -5.41
N GLU A 70 17.30 -0.99 -4.93
CA GLU A 70 17.84 -0.14 -3.88
C GLU A 70 17.87 1.33 -4.32
N ASN A 71 18.32 1.58 -5.56
CA ASN A 71 18.35 2.94 -6.09
C ASN A 71 16.93 3.51 -6.32
N SER A 72 15.92 2.66 -6.55
CA SER A 72 14.53 3.12 -6.63
C SER A 72 14.05 3.72 -5.30
N LEU A 73 14.41 3.12 -4.18
CA LEU A 73 14.14 3.66 -2.83
C LEU A 73 14.99 4.91 -2.55
N ASP A 74 16.29 4.87 -2.87
CA ASP A 74 17.21 5.99 -2.68
C ASP A 74 16.75 7.24 -3.45
N ASN A 75 16.09 7.07 -4.58
CA ASN A 75 15.49 8.13 -5.37
C ASN A 75 14.44 8.94 -4.56
N LEU A 76 13.62 8.25 -3.73
CA LEU A 76 12.66 8.89 -2.81
C LEU A 76 13.38 9.64 -1.67
N TYR A 77 14.44 9.05 -1.11
CA TYR A 77 15.21 9.69 -0.05
C TYR A 77 15.93 10.94 -0.54
N THR A 78 16.38 10.95 -1.79
CA THR A 78 16.99 12.13 -2.43
C THR A 78 15.97 13.25 -2.64
N ALA A 79 14.71 12.92 -2.96
CA ALA A 79 13.64 13.86 -3.27
C ALA A 79 12.87 14.38 -2.03
N ARG A 80 13.21 13.92 -0.81
CA ARG A 80 12.52 14.35 0.41
C ARG A 80 12.62 15.87 0.64
N SER A 81 11.66 16.43 1.37
CA SER A 81 11.72 17.84 1.78
C SER A 81 12.86 18.09 2.79
N GLU A 82 13.18 19.36 3.04
CA GLU A 82 14.17 19.75 4.05
C GLU A 82 13.76 19.32 5.46
N GLU A 83 12.43 19.28 5.74
CA GLU A 83 11.88 18.79 7.00
C GLU A 83 11.89 17.24 7.10
N GLY A 84 12.37 16.55 6.06
CA GLY A 84 12.50 15.11 6.01
C GLY A 84 11.25 14.37 5.51
N PHE A 85 10.20 15.07 5.06
CA PHE A 85 9.00 14.45 4.52
C PHE A 85 9.23 13.88 3.12
N ILE A 86 8.70 12.66 2.88
CA ILE A 86 8.71 12.00 1.58
C ILE A 86 7.29 12.04 1.02
N SER A 87 7.09 12.78 -0.08
CA SER A 87 5.78 12.92 -0.71
C SER A 87 5.32 11.63 -1.38
N ARG A 88 4.02 11.47 -1.53
CA ARG A 88 3.43 10.34 -2.24
C ARG A 88 3.84 10.23 -3.70
N GLU A 89 4.16 11.37 -4.34
CA GLU A 89 4.36 11.42 -5.79
C GLU A 89 5.33 12.54 -6.16
N TYR A 90 6.25 12.23 -7.07
CA TYR A 90 7.23 13.15 -7.62
C TYR A 90 7.26 13.04 -9.15
N ASN A 91 7.59 14.13 -9.83
CA ASN A 91 7.88 14.12 -11.25
C ASN A 91 9.28 13.54 -11.55
N SER A 92 9.64 13.43 -12.83
CA SER A 92 10.95 12.90 -13.27
C SER A 92 12.14 13.74 -12.84
N LYS A 93 11.92 14.98 -12.39
CA LYS A 93 12.97 15.89 -11.88
C LYS A 93 13.14 15.83 -10.37
N GLY A 94 12.26 15.11 -9.68
CA GLY A 94 12.25 15.02 -8.22
C GLY A 94 11.42 16.11 -7.54
N ASP A 95 10.65 16.90 -8.28
CA ASP A 95 9.76 17.89 -7.68
C ASP A 95 8.49 17.16 -7.15
N PRO A 96 8.06 17.44 -5.92
CA PRO A 96 6.82 16.86 -5.38
C PRO A 96 5.62 17.40 -6.16
N ILE A 97 4.71 16.49 -6.50
CA ILE A 97 3.45 16.86 -7.17
C ILE A 97 2.50 17.57 -6.21
N TRP A 98 2.50 17.12 -4.95
CA TRP A 98 1.62 17.58 -3.88
C TRP A 98 2.45 18.23 -2.78
N HIS A 99 2.04 19.43 -2.35
CA HIS A 99 2.77 20.16 -1.32
C HIS A 99 2.66 19.45 0.04
N HIS A 100 3.79 19.32 0.74
CA HIS A 100 3.89 18.58 2.01
C HIS A 100 3.00 19.15 3.15
N ASN A 101 2.58 20.39 3.08
CA ASN A 101 1.66 21.00 4.04
C ASN A 101 0.19 20.55 3.85
N HIS A 102 -0.11 19.77 2.83
CA HIS A 102 -1.45 19.22 2.60
C HIS A 102 -1.46 17.70 2.74
N PRO A 103 -2.42 17.12 3.51
CA PRO A 103 -2.50 15.67 3.74
C PRO A 103 -2.57 14.82 2.48
N ILE A 104 -2.98 15.38 1.34
CA ILE A 104 -2.96 14.68 0.05
C ILE A 104 -1.56 14.25 -0.38
N ALA A 105 -0.51 14.88 0.13
CA ALA A 105 0.87 14.48 -0.10
C ALA A 105 1.27 13.25 0.73
N PHE A 106 0.51 12.94 1.77
CA PHE A 106 0.70 11.78 2.62
C PHE A 106 0.31 10.51 1.88
N ALA A 107 1.13 9.48 1.96
CA ALA A 107 0.87 8.15 1.41
C ALA A 107 1.13 7.09 2.48
N PRO A 108 0.65 5.86 2.29
CA PRO A 108 0.99 4.76 3.18
C PRO A 108 2.52 4.69 3.43
N PRO A 109 3.00 4.79 4.70
CA PRO A 109 4.43 4.88 5.01
C PRO A 109 5.09 3.50 4.99
N LEU A 110 5.21 2.89 3.81
CA LEU A 110 5.63 1.50 3.64
C LEU A 110 7.13 1.33 3.34
N LEU A 111 7.91 2.42 3.36
CA LEU A 111 9.34 2.37 3.04
C LEU A 111 10.15 1.59 4.07
N THR A 112 9.79 1.68 5.36
CA THR A 112 10.42 0.88 6.43
C THR A 112 10.23 -0.62 6.20
N TRP A 113 9.03 -1.02 5.81
CA TRP A 113 8.74 -2.41 5.46
C TRP A 113 9.50 -2.86 4.21
N ALA A 114 9.60 -2.01 3.19
CA ALA A 114 10.37 -2.30 1.99
C ALA A 114 11.86 -2.52 2.33
N GLU A 115 12.46 -1.65 3.15
CA GLU A 115 13.87 -1.77 3.57
C GLU A 115 14.12 -3.01 4.43
N LEU A 116 13.23 -3.34 5.36
CA LEU A 116 13.33 -4.60 6.12
C LEU A 116 13.18 -5.82 5.21
N SER A 117 12.30 -5.75 4.21
CA SER A 117 12.16 -6.82 3.22
C SER A 117 13.43 -7.01 2.38
N LEU A 118 14.13 -5.94 2.01
CA LEU A 118 15.45 -6.02 1.37
C LEU A 118 16.48 -6.64 2.33
N PHE A 119 16.48 -6.21 3.59
CA PHE A 119 17.39 -6.71 4.60
C PHE A 119 17.24 -8.22 4.85
N GLU A 120 16.02 -8.77 4.78
CA GLU A 120 15.77 -10.22 4.88
C GLU A 120 16.56 -11.04 3.85
N ILE A 121 16.88 -10.48 2.68
CA ILE A 121 17.63 -11.13 1.61
C ILE A 121 19.12 -10.75 1.65
N SER A 122 19.42 -9.47 1.84
CA SER A 122 20.79 -8.93 1.71
C SER A 122 21.61 -9.03 3.01
N SER A 123 20.94 -8.97 4.17
CA SER A 123 21.57 -8.80 5.49
C SER A 123 22.47 -7.57 5.58
N ASP A 124 22.26 -6.55 4.74
CA ASP A 124 23.08 -5.34 4.69
C ASP A 124 22.71 -4.35 5.80
N ILE A 125 23.41 -4.45 6.93
CA ILE A 125 23.27 -3.54 8.07
C ILE A 125 23.70 -2.12 7.69
N SER A 126 24.65 -1.96 6.76
CA SER A 126 25.16 -0.64 6.37
C SER A 126 24.07 0.16 5.67
N ARG A 127 23.23 -0.49 4.84
CA ARG A 127 22.05 0.11 4.23
C ARG A 127 21.02 0.51 5.29
N ILE A 128 20.68 -0.39 6.21
CA ILE A 128 19.74 -0.06 7.30
C ILE A 128 20.22 1.15 8.09
N LYS A 129 21.51 1.21 8.44
CA LYS A 129 22.09 2.34 9.16
C LYS A 129 22.00 3.65 8.37
N ARG A 130 22.22 3.60 7.06
CA ARG A 130 22.18 4.77 6.17
C ARG A 130 20.76 5.32 6.01
N VAL A 131 19.76 4.46 5.84
CA VAL A 131 18.38 4.88 5.52
C VAL A 131 17.55 5.20 6.76
N PHE A 132 17.89 4.65 7.92
CA PHE A 132 17.15 4.83 9.18
C PHE A 132 16.85 6.31 9.51
N PRO A 133 17.79 7.26 9.41
CA PRO A 133 17.48 8.66 9.70
C PRO A 133 16.41 9.27 8.77
N TYR A 134 16.37 8.86 7.51
CA TYR A 134 15.37 9.36 6.55
C TYR A 134 13.97 8.83 6.87
N LEU A 135 13.89 7.54 7.20
CA LEU A 135 12.64 6.88 7.58
C LEU A 135 12.10 7.41 8.90
N LYS A 136 12.96 7.58 9.89
CA LYS A 136 12.63 8.20 11.18
C LYS A 136 12.07 9.60 11.00
N SER A 137 12.75 10.46 10.24
CA SER A 137 12.33 11.84 9.99
C SER A 137 10.97 11.91 9.29
N HIS A 138 10.73 11.04 8.30
CA HIS A 138 9.44 10.95 7.62
C HIS A 138 8.32 10.51 8.57
N HIS A 139 8.57 9.50 9.40
CA HIS A 139 7.63 9.03 10.40
C HIS A 139 7.26 10.13 11.42
N GLU A 140 8.27 10.81 11.96
CA GLU A 140 8.08 11.91 12.91
C GLU A 140 7.29 13.07 12.31
N PHE A 141 7.56 13.43 11.05
CA PHE A 141 6.77 14.42 10.32
C PHE A 141 5.30 14.00 10.20
N CYS A 142 5.04 12.74 9.85
CA CYS A 142 3.66 12.23 9.74
C CYS A 142 2.92 12.25 11.08
N LEU A 143 3.60 11.91 12.18
CA LEU A 143 3.03 12.02 13.53
C LEU A 143 2.65 13.46 13.86
N GLU A 144 3.55 14.41 13.60
CA GLU A 144 3.31 15.83 13.91
C GLU A 144 2.16 16.42 13.09
N LYS A 145 2.08 16.10 11.79
CA LYS A 145 1.18 16.79 10.86
C LYS A 145 -0.17 16.12 10.67
N TYR A 146 -0.24 14.79 10.79
CA TYR A 146 -1.43 14.04 10.35
C TYR A 146 -2.09 13.22 11.46
N GLN A 147 -1.51 13.16 12.65
CA GLN A 147 -2.11 12.49 13.80
C GLN A 147 -3.11 13.42 14.50
N GLY A 148 -4.33 12.92 14.75
CA GLY A 148 -5.32 13.58 15.55
C GLY A 148 -5.04 13.46 17.05
N SER A 149 -5.73 14.28 17.87
CA SER A 149 -5.59 14.26 19.33
C SER A 149 -6.01 12.95 19.98
N ASP A 150 -6.76 12.11 19.27
CA ASP A 150 -7.17 10.76 19.68
C ASP A 150 -6.15 9.67 19.29
N GLY A 151 -5.02 10.07 18.71
CA GLY A 151 -3.95 9.19 18.29
C GLY A 151 -4.14 8.55 16.92
N LEU A 152 -5.31 8.72 16.27
CA LEU A 152 -5.58 8.18 14.94
C LEU A 152 -5.18 9.15 13.82
N PHE A 153 -5.01 8.66 12.62
CA PHE A 153 -4.54 9.43 11.48
C PHE A 153 -5.65 9.96 10.59
N ILE A 154 -5.43 11.16 10.09
CA ILE A 154 -6.31 11.92 9.21
C ILE A 154 -5.70 11.92 7.81
N GLY A 155 -6.52 11.69 6.78
CA GLY A 155 -6.05 11.70 5.39
C GLY A 155 -7.17 11.99 4.40
N ASP A 156 -6.88 11.80 3.15
CA ASP A 156 -7.87 11.81 2.07
C ASP A 156 -7.79 10.53 1.21
N ALA A 157 -8.73 10.37 0.27
CA ALA A 157 -8.80 9.15 -0.53
C ALA A 157 -7.56 8.94 -1.40
N LEU A 158 -7.02 10.01 -1.99
CA LEU A 158 -5.78 9.93 -2.78
C LEU A 158 -4.59 9.59 -1.89
N GLY A 159 -4.48 10.22 -0.73
CA GLY A 159 -3.43 9.95 0.24
C GLY A 159 -3.41 8.50 0.71
N SER A 160 -4.58 7.85 0.84
CA SER A 160 -4.65 6.43 1.18
C SER A 160 -4.23 5.48 0.04
N GLY A 161 -4.09 5.99 -1.19
CA GLY A 161 -3.86 5.19 -2.39
C GLY A 161 -5.09 4.48 -2.92
N MET A 162 -6.24 4.56 -2.25
CA MET A 162 -7.52 3.97 -2.69
C MET A 162 -8.44 5.06 -3.28
N ASP A 163 -8.00 5.67 -4.36
CA ASP A 163 -8.40 6.98 -4.90
C ASP A 163 -9.91 7.23 -4.98
N ASN A 164 -10.70 6.28 -5.48
CA ASN A 164 -12.13 6.44 -5.65
C ASN A 164 -12.98 5.58 -4.70
N LEU A 165 -12.35 5.01 -3.66
CA LEU A 165 -13.08 4.35 -2.59
C LEU A 165 -13.94 5.39 -1.87
N LYS A 166 -15.24 5.25 -1.93
CA LYS A 166 -16.13 6.09 -1.16
C LYS A 166 -16.09 5.70 0.31
N ARG A 167 -15.41 6.52 1.12
CA ARG A 167 -15.31 6.27 2.56
C ARG A 167 -16.50 6.81 3.34
N TYR A 168 -17.13 7.88 2.84
CA TYR A 168 -18.17 8.60 3.57
C TYR A 168 -19.55 8.37 2.98
N PRO A 169 -20.61 8.33 3.81
CA PRO A 169 -21.99 8.37 3.33
C PRO A 169 -22.27 9.63 2.53
N ASN A 170 -23.11 9.53 1.50
CA ASN A 170 -23.51 10.69 0.68
C ASN A 170 -24.23 11.79 1.51
N SER A 171 -24.80 11.41 2.66
CA SER A 171 -25.46 12.33 3.61
C SER A 171 -24.49 13.23 4.37
N TRP A 172 -23.20 12.90 4.38
CA TRP A 172 -22.20 13.69 5.10
C TRP A 172 -21.65 14.77 4.20
N ASN A 173 -21.90 16.03 4.56
CA ASN A 173 -21.37 17.16 3.82
C ASN A 173 -19.93 17.48 4.31
N PHE A 174 -18.98 16.61 3.98
CA PHE A 174 -17.58 16.81 4.31
C PHE A 174 -16.98 18.10 3.73
N ARG A 175 -17.61 18.67 2.68
CA ARG A 175 -17.18 19.94 2.10
C ARG A 175 -17.34 21.10 3.08
N LYS A 176 -18.37 21.07 3.93
CA LYS A 176 -18.66 22.15 4.85
C LYS A 176 -17.55 22.36 5.88
N ASP A 177 -16.95 21.26 6.34
CA ASP A 177 -15.95 21.25 7.41
C ASP A 177 -14.56 20.81 6.91
N GLY A 178 -14.41 20.59 5.60
CA GLY A 178 -13.17 20.15 4.97
C GLY A 178 -12.34 21.33 4.44
N ILE A 179 -11.04 21.09 4.31
CA ILE A 179 -10.12 22.01 3.65
C ILE A 179 -10.10 21.66 2.16
N GLU A 180 -10.50 22.61 1.32
CA GLU A 180 -10.43 22.48 -0.12
C GLU A 180 -8.97 22.45 -0.58
N LEU A 181 -8.66 21.59 -1.55
CA LEU A 181 -7.36 21.57 -2.18
C LEU A 181 -7.09 22.90 -2.89
N LYS A 182 -6.08 23.63 -2.44
CA LYS A 182 -5.69 24.89 -3.06
C LYS A 182 -4.80 24.63 -4.27
N PRO A 183 -4.95 25.39 -5.38
CA PRO A 183 -4.15 25.23 -6.59
C PRO A 183 -2.63 25.31 -6.34
N GLU A 184 -2.19 26.14 -5.41
CA GLU A 184 -0.78 26.30 -5.06
C GLU A 184 -0.17 25.07 -4.36
N TRP A 185 -0.97 24.16 -3.84
CA TRP A 185 -0.50 22.91 -3.22
C TRP A 185 -0.22 21.81 -4.24
N VAL A 186 -0.51 22.08 -5.51
CA VAL A 186 -0.31 21.12 -6.61
C VAL A 186 0.68 21.69 -7.59
N HIS A 187 1.63 20.88 -8.02
CA HIS A 187 2.60 21.30 -9.02
C HIS A 187 1.92 21.87 -10.27
N SER A 188 2.40 22.96 -10.80
CA SER A 188 1.75 23.74 -11.87
C SER A 188 1.38 22.94 -13.12
N VAL A 189 2.18 21.93 -13.46
CA VAL A 189 1.91 21.02 -14.61
C VAL A 189 0.62 20.19 -14.40
N TYR A 190 0.25 19.88 -13.16
CA TYR A 190 -0.91 19.04 -12.84
C TYR A 190 -2.15 19.83 -12.46
N ARG A 191 -2.06 21.14 -12.20
CA ARG A 191 -3.20 22.00 -11.84
C ARG A 191 -4.39 21.89 -12.81
N PRO A 192 -4.20 21.80 -14.14
CA PRO A 192 -5.32 21.62 -15.06
C PRO A 192 -6.09 20.31 -14.88
N HIS A 193 -5.46 19.28 -14.31
CA HIS A 193 -6.10 17.99 -14.06
C HIS A 193 -7.06 18.02 -12.88
N LEU A 194 -6.87 18.93 -11.92
CA LEU A 194 -7.77 19.08 -10.77
C LEU A 194 -9.21 19.37 -11.19
N ASN A 195 -9.41 20.19 -12.22
CA ASN A 195 -10.73 20.54 -12.73
C ASN A 195 -11.43 19.36 -13.43
N LYS A 196 -10.66 18.35 -13.88
CA LYS A 196 -11.21 17.15 -14.56
C LYS A 196 -11.64 16.07 -13.58
N LEU A 197 -11.16 16.12 -12.34
CA LEU A 197 -11.39 15.07 -11.35
C LEU A 197 -12.80 15.14 -10.74
N GLY A 198 -13.48 16.24 -10.90
CA GLY A 198 -14.88 16.42 -10.54
C GLY A 198 -15.21 16.17 -9.06
N PRO A 199 -16.47 16.37 -8.66
CA PRO A 199 -16.89 16.24 -7.26
C PRO A 199 -16.89 14.81 -6.70
N SER A 200 -16.69 13.80 -7.55
CA SER A 200 -16.59 12.40 -7.13
C SER A 200 -15.21 12.01 -6.57
N HIS A 201 -14.20 12.83 -6.78
CA HIS A 201 -12.88 12.67 -6.19
C HIS A 201 -12.85 13.47 -4.91
N GLN A 202 -12.66 12.75 -3.80
CA GLN A 202 -12.68 13.34 -2.48
C GLN A 202 -11.29 13.92 -2.15
N PHE A 203 -10.96 15.07 -2.74
CA PHE A 203 -9.78 15.87 -2.37
C PHE A 203 -9.95 16.64 -1.05
N TRP A 204 -10.94 16.25 -0.27
CA TRP A 204 -11.30 16.93 0.95
C TRP A 204 -10.61 16.26 2.12
N TRP A 205 -9.68 16.97 2.69
CA TRP A 205 -9.17 16.64 4.00
C TRP A 205 -10.18 17.16 5.04
N ASN A 206 -10.66 16.28 5.90
CA ASN A 206 -11.53 16.64 6.98
C ASN A 206 -10.91 16.22 8.31
N SER A 207 -10.67 17.20 9.21
CA SER A 207 -10.10 16.97 10.53
C SER A 207 -10.93 16.04 11.42
N GLN A 208 -12.19 15.79 11.09
CA GLN A 208 -13.07 14.86 11.79
C GLN A 208 -13.01 13.42 11.25
N GLY A 209 -12.35 13.19 10.13
CA GLY A 209 -12.10 11.84 9.58
C GLY A 209 -10.95 11.16 10.31
N ARG A 210 -11.09 9.84 10.57
CA ARG A 210 -10.02 8.96 11.06
C ARG A 210 -10.01 7.71 10.22
N TRP A 211 -8.87 7.39 9.69
CA TRP A 211 -8.77 6.34 8.68
C TRP A 211 -8.02 5.14 9.24
N ILE A 212 -8.72 4.03 9.30
CA ILE A 212 -8.24 2.77 9.87
C ILE A 212 -6.99 2.23 9.16
N ASP A 213 -6.93 2.34 7.83
CA ASP A 213 -5.78 1.91 7.05
C ASP A 213 -4.53 2.75 7.36
N LEU A 214 -4.62 4.09 7.28
CA LEU A 214 -3.50 4.98 7.58
C LEU A 214 -3.03 4.83 9.03
N SER A 215 -3.96 4.73 9.97
CA SER A 215 -3.64 4.52 11.39
C SER A 215 -2.93 3.18 11.61
N SER A 216 -3.39 2.11 10.96
CA SER A 216 -2.76 0.79 11.03
C SER A 216 -1.41 0.74 10.33
N GLN A 217 -1.26 1.45 9.21
CA GLN A 217 0.00 1.57 8.48
C GLN A 217 1.05 2.33 9.28
N MET A 218 0.66 3.39 9.99
CA MET A 218 1.56 4.11 10.90
C MET A 218 1.95 3.27 12.14
N ALA A 219 1.03 2.46 12.66
CA ALA A 219 1.37 1.48 13.70
C ALA A 219 2.37 0.44 13.16
N PHE A 220 2.17 -0.03 11.93
CA PHE A 220 3.08 -0.97 11.27
C PHE A 220 4.45 -0.33 11.01
N ASP A 221 4.49 0.92 10.59
CA ASP A 221 5.71 1.69 10.38
C ASP A 221 6.51 1.85 11.69
N SER A 222 5.82 2.20 12.80
CA SER A 222 6.45 2.23 14.15
C SER A 222 7.05 0.88 14.53
N LYS A 223 6.35 -0.24 14.25
CA LYS A 223 6.84 -1.60 14.50
C LYS A 223 8.08 -1.91 13.65
N CYS A 224 8.09 -1.52 12.38
CA CYS A 224 9.23 -1.70 11.49
C CYS A 224 10.43 -0.85 11.93
N LEU A 225 10.22 0.41 12.31
CA LEU A 225 11.29 1.26 12.87
C LEU A 225 11.85 0.70 14.18
N ALA A 226 11.00 0.13 15.03
CA ALA A 226 11.48 -0.56 16.25
C ALA A 226 12.38 -1.75 15.91
N GLU A 227 12.05 -2.54 14.89
CA GLU A 227 12.90 -3.65 14.45
C GLU A 227 14.22 -3.15 13.84
N MET A 228 14.20 -2.08 13.02
CA MET A 228 15.42 -1.45 12.51
C MET A 228 16.31 -0.92 13.65
N ALA A 229 15.72 -0.24 14.63
CA ALA A 229 16.44 0.25 15.81
C ALA A 229 17.07 -0.89 16.63
N LYS A 230 16.38 -2.01 16.72
CA LYS A 230 16.91 -3.23 17.38
C LYS A 230 18.11 -3.82 16.60
N ILE A 231 18.02 -3.91 15.26
CA ILE A 231 19.12 -4.36 14.39
C ILE A 231 20.36 -3.46 14.57
N LEU A 232 20.15 -2.16 14.70
CA LEU A 232 21.21 -1.16 14.86
C LEU A 232 21.73 -1.04 16.31
N GLY A 233 21.05 -1.63 17.29
CA GLY A 233 21.40 -1.50 18.71
C GLY A 233 20.99 -0.16 19.33
N PHE A 234 20.07 0.60 18.71
CA PHE A 234 19.60 1.92 19.16
C PHE A 234 18.48 1.75 20.19
N LYS A 235 18.86 1.70 21.48
CA LYS A 235 17.94 1.36 22.57
C LYS A 235 16.86 2.41 22.82
N GLU A 236 17.17 3.69 22.71
CA GLU A 236 16.22 4.78 22.93
C GLU A 236 15.17 4.81 21.84
N GLU A 237 15.57 4.74 20.58
CA GLU A 237 14.67 4.67 19.42
C GLU A 237 13.79 3.41 19.48
N LEU A 238 14.37 2.27 19.84
CA LEU A 238 13.61 1.03 20.02
C LEU A 238 12.47 1.20 21.03
N ASN A 239 12.74 1.82 22.17
CA ASN A 239 11.73 2.05 23.21
C ASN A 239 10.68 3.07 22.74
N THR A 240 11.10 4.14 22.08
CA THR A 240 10.23 5.17 21.52
C THR A 240 9.25 4.58 20.52
N PHE A 241 9.74 3.84 19.51
CA PHE A 241 8.89 3.26 18.48
C PHE A 241 7.99 2.14 19.00
N LYS A 242 8.45 1.36 19.98
CA LYS A 242 7.59 0.38 20.67
C LYS A 242 6.43 1.06 21.39
N LYS A 243 6.70 2.17 22.09
CA LYS A 243 5.66 2.92 22.78
C LYS A 243 4.66 3.49 21.78
N GLN A 244 5.11 4.11 20.70
CA GLN A 244 4.25 4.64 19.63
C GLN A 244 3.36 3.54 19.01
N TYR A 245 3.93 2.35 18.77
CA TYR A 245 3.16 1.21 18.30
C TYR A 245 2.05 0.79 19.28
N GLU A 246 2.37 0.66 20.57
CA GLU A 246 1.36 0.26 21.56
C GLU A 246 0.29 1.35 21.77
N ASP A 247 0.66 2.63 21.74
CA ASP A 247 -0.30 3.75 21.83
C ASP A 247 -1.27 3.73 20.63
N LEU A 248 -0.75 3.58 19.40
CA LEU A 248 -1.57 3.47 18.19
C LEU A 248 -2.46 2.22 18.21
N LYS A 249 -1.93 1.09 18.62
CA LYS A 249 -2.68 -0.17 18.78
C LYS A 249 -3.84 0.00 19.77
N ALA A 250 -3.63 0.69 20.87
CA ALA A 250 -4.68 0.98 21.84
C ALA A 250 -5.77 1.84 21.20
N SER A 251 -5.42 2.99 20.60
CA SER A 251 -6.38 3.87 19.92
C SER A 251 -7.18 3.19 18.82
N ILE A 252 -6.52 2.37 17.99
CA ILE A 252 -7.19 1.60 16.94
C ILE A 252 -8.21 0.63 17.51
N ASN A 253 -7.85 -0.09 18.59
CA ASN A 253 -8.73 -1.08 19.20
C ASN A 253 -9.90 -0.47 19.97
N ASP A 254 -9.67 0.69 20.59
CA ASP A 254 -10.69 1.35 21.39
C ASP A 254 -11.69 2.11 20.53
N LEU A 255 -11.24 2.69 19.42
CA LEU A 255 -12.06 3.61 18.63
C LEU A 255 -12.58 3.02 17.31
N CYS A 256 -11.78 2.22 16.59
CA CYS A 256 -12.15 1.75 15.26
C CYS A 256 -12.86 0.40 15.25
N TRP A 257 -12.76 -0.40 16.32
CA TRP A 257 -13.43 -1.69 16.41
C TRP A 257 -14.92 -1.56 16.69
N ASN A 258 -15.73 -2.29 15.92
CA ASN A 258 -17.16 -2.41 16.17
C ASN A 258 -17.49 -3.87 16.54
N GLU A 259 -18.01 -4.06 17.77
CA GLU A 259 -18.27 -5.38 18.32
C GLU A 259 -19.43 -6.10 17.60
N ASP A 260 -20.50 -5.39 17.22
CA ASP A 260 -21.66 -5.97 16.55
C ASP A 260 -21.29 -6.45 15.12
N HIS A 261 -20.38 -5.76 14.47
CA HIS A 261 -19.92 -6.06 13.13
C HIS A 261 -18.67 -6.95 13.09
N GLN A 262 -17.99 -7.15 14.22
CA GLN A 262 -16.70 -7.85 14.31
C GLN A 262 -15.70 -7.35 13.26
N PHE A 263 -15.60 -6.02 13.12
CA PHE A 263 -14.83 -5.37 12.05
C PHE A 263 -14.30 -4.00 12.50
N TYR A 264 -13.18 -3.57 11.89
CA TYR A 264 -12.62 -2.23 12.09
C TYR A 264 -13.14 -1.28 11.01
N PHE A 265 -13.58 -0.09 11.42
CA PHE A 265 -14.13 0.92 10.53
C PHE A 265 -13.38 2.24 10.63
N ASP A 266 -13.44 3.02 9.55
CA ASP A 266 -13.11 4.44 9.59
C ASP A 266 -14.08 5.18 10.53
N LEU A 267 -13.63 6.32 11.06
CA LEU A 267 -14.47 7.18 11.88
C LEU A 267 -14.71 8.53 11.19
N GLY A 268 -15.86 9.10 11.45
CA GLY A 268 -16.18 10.48 11.12
C GLY A 268 -17.02 11.08 12.22
N TYR A 269 -16.61 12.25 12.71
CA TYR A 269 -17.27 12.93 13.85
C TYR A 269 -17.41 12.00 15.08
N GLY A 270 -16.41 11.16 15.32
CA GLY A 270 -16.39 10.21 16.42
C GLY A 270 -17.30 8.97 16.25
N GLN A 271 -17.91 8.78 15.10
CA GLN A 271 -18.81 7.64 14.82
C GLN A 271 -18.20 6.69 13.77
N HIS A 272 -18.49 5.39 13.89
CA HIS A 272 -18.11 4.41 12.89
C HIS A 272 -18.79 4.66 11.54
N ILE A 273 -18.00 4.69 10.48
CA ILE A 273 -18.50 4.68 9.11
C ILE A 273 -18.64 3.22 8.69
N ILE A 274 -19.87 2.70 8.77
CA ILE A 274 -20.14 1.27 8.50
C ILE A 274 -20.01 0.97 7.01
N ARG A 275 -18.75 0.86 6.58
CA ARG A 275 -18.38 0.50 5.21
C ARG A 275 -17.23 -0.49 5.24
N TYR A 276 -17.49 -1.71 4.77
CA TYR A 276 -16.50 -2.79 4.75
C TYR A 276 -15.58 -2.62 3.55
N HIS A 277 -14.35 -2.21 3.77
CA HIS A 277 -13.33 -2.10 2.74
C HIS A 277 -12.03 -2.79 3.13
N ILE A 278 -11.24 -3.13 2.13
CA ILE A 278 -10.02 -3.92 2.30
C ILE A 278 -8.94 -3.23 3.14
N GLY A 279 -8.95 -1.91 3.20
CA GLY A 279 -8.00 -1.13 3.99
C GLY A 279 -8.00 -1.48 5.48
N SER A 280 -9.14 -1.96 6.02
CA SER A 280 -9.22 -2.40 7.43
C SER A 280 -8.26 -3.55 7.75
N TYR A 281 -7.88 -4.38 6.77
CA TYR A 281 -6.96 -5.50 6.99
C TYR A 281 -5.50 -5.10 7.19
N TRP A 282 -5.17 -3.82 7.01
CA TRP A 282 -3.88 -3.31 7.49
C TRP A 282 -3.71 -3.51 9.00
N ALA A 283 -4.81 -3.49 9.77
CA ALA A 283 -4.81 -3.82 11.19
C ALA A 283 -4.30 -5.25 11.47
N LEU A 284 -4.64 -6.20 10.58
CA LEU A 284 -4.17 -7.58 10.69
C LEU A 284 -2.65 -7.69 10.43
N LEU A 285 -2.15 -7.05 9.36
CA LEU A 285 -0.72 -7.04 9.03
C LEU A 285 0.11 -6.31 10.09
N ALA A 286 -0.39 -5.18 10.58
CA ALA A 286 0.27 -4.43 11.67
C ALA A 286 0.36 -5.25 12.97
N GLY A 287 -0.49 -6.28 13.13
CA GLY A 287 -0.55 -7.10 14.34
C GLY A 287 -1.23 -6.39 15.52
N VAL A 288 -2.11 -5.42 15.20
CA VAL A 288 -2.84 -4.67 16.25
C VAL A 288 -4.10 -5.41 16.72
N VAL A 289 -4.61 -6.38 15.94
CA VAL A 289 -5.84 -7.12 16.24
C VAL A 289 -5.63 -8.06 17.42
N PRO A 290 -6.39 -7.95 18.53
CA PRO A 290 -6.30 -8.87 19.66
C PRO A 290 -6.76 -10.29 19.28
N LYS A 291 -6.21 -11.30 19.95
CA LYS A 291 -6.58 -12.71 19.73
C LYS A 291 -8.08 -12.97 19.88
N SER A 292 -8.75 -12.28 20.79
CA SER A 292 -10.21 -12.40 21.02
C SER A 292 -11.07 -11.91 19.86
N ARG A 293 -10.55 -11.04 19.00
CA ARG A 293 -11.29 -10.42 17.86
C ARG A 293 -10.92 -11.02 16.51
N ILE A 294 -9.81 -11.74 16.43
CA ILE A 294 -9.19 -12.09 15.15
C ILE A 294 -10.02 -13.07 14.31
N GLU A 295 -10.66 -14.04 14.95
CA GLU A 295 -11.51 -15.04 14.26
C GLU A 295 -12.73 -14.37 13.60
N GLY A 296 -13.43 -13.50 14.33
CA GLY A 296 -14.56 -12.74 13.81
C GLY A 296 -14.14 -11.84 12.65
N PHE A 297 -13.02 -11.11 12.81
CA PHE A 297 -12.48 -10.24 11.78
C PHE A 297 -12.08 -10.98 10.50
N VAL A 298 -11.36 -12.10 10.64
CA VAL A 298 -10.91 -12.93 9.50
C VAL A 298 -12.09 -13.66 8.82
N SER A 299 -13.18 -13.94 9.52
CA SER A 299 -14.35 -14.64 8.97
C SER A 299 -14.96 -13.94 7.75
N HIS A 300 -14.86 -12.60 7.69
CA HIS A 300 -15.37 -11.81 6.56
C HIS A 300 -14.66 -12.13 5.23
N LEU A 301 -13.41 -12.59 5.26
CA LEU A 301 -12.69 -13.06 4.05
C LEU A 301 -13.26 -14.33 3.46
N SER A 302 -14.05 -15.08 4.22
CA SER A 302 -14.74 -16.29 3.79
C SER A 302 -16.23 -16.07 3.47
N ASN A 303 -16.73 -14.85 3.70
CA ASN A 303 -18.12 -14.50 3.48
C ASN A 303 -18.36 -14.02 2.02
N PRO A 304 -19.22 -14.70 1.23
CA PRO A 304 -19.49 -14.32 -0.16
C PRO A 304 -20.21 -12.98 -0.32
N LYS A 305 -20.84 -12.46 0.74
CA LYS A 305 -21.39 -11.11 0.76
C LYS A 305 -20.35 -10.04 1.08
N LYS A 306 -19.17 -10.45 1.55
CA LYS A 306 -18.08 -9.52 1.94
C LYS A 306 -16.90 -9.64 0.97
N PHE A 307 -15.88 -10.40 1.29
CA PHE A 307 -14.62 -10.39 0.55
C PHE A 307 -14.28 -11.70 -0.17
N LYS A 308 -15.19 -12.70 -0.14
CA LYS A 308 -15.00 -13.97 -0.86
C LYS A 308 -15.51 -13.86 -2.29
N THR A 309 -14.64 -13.62 -3.22
CA THR A 309 -14.92 -13.54 -4.66
C THR A 309 -14.10 -14.56 -5.46
N ALA A 310 -14.36 -14.68 -6.76
CA ALA A 310 -13.63 -15.62 -7.63
C ALA A 310 -12.16 -15.21 -7.78
N VAL A 311 -11.89 -13.91 -8.04
CA VAL A 311 -10.56 -13.32 -7.87
C VAL A 311 -10.56 -12.70 -6.48
N PRO A 312 -9.69 -13.17 -5.55
CA PRO A 312 -9.90 -12.94 -4.12
C PRO A 312 -9.65 -11.49 -3.70
N VAL A 313 -10.25 -11.16 -2.56
CA VAL A 313 -9.98 -9.93 -1.80
C VAL A 313 -10.31 -8.66 -2.57
N PRO A 314 -11.61 -8.44 -2.91
CA PRO A 314 -12.02 -7.18 -3.53
C PRO A 314 -11.80 -6.00 -2.59
N SER A 315 -11.60 -4.81 -3.17
CA SER A 315 -11.34 -3.58 -2.41
C SER A 315 -12.54 -3.11 -1.56
N LEU A 316 -13.76 -3.50 -1.94
CA LEU A 316 -15.01 -3.17 -1.26
C LEU A 316 -15.85 -4.43 -1.12
N ALA A 317 -16.62 -4.55 -0.03
CA ALA A 317 -17.48 -5.69 0.20
C ALA A 317 -18.54 -5.84 -0.89
N VAL A 318 -18.87 -7.10 -1.26
CA VAL A 318 -19.81 -7.43 -2.34
C VAL A 318 -21.22 -6.88 -2.08
N ASP A 319 -21.65 -6.80 -0.83
CA ASP A 319 -22.96 -6.26 -0.44
C ASP A 319 -22.97 -4.73 -0.23
N ASP A 320 -21.85 -4.06 -0.49
CA ASP A 320 -21.82 -2.59 -0.46
C ASP A 320 -22.56 -2.03 -1.70
N PRO A 321 -23.42 -1.00 -1.55
CA PRO A 321 -24.18 -0.44 -2.66
C PRO A 321 -23.31 0.21 -3.76
N ASP A 322 -22.06 0.54 -3.46
CA ASP A 322 -21.11 1.07 -4.45
C ASP A 322 -20.21 -0.01 -5.06
N PHE A 323 -20.35 -1.28 -4.67
CA PHE A 323 -19.60 -2.38 -5.25
C PHE A 323 -19.93 -2.58 -6.73
N SER A 324 -18.91 -2.87 -7.52
CA SER A 324 -19.06 -3.14 -8.94
C SER A 324 -18.37 -4.45 -9.35
N ASN A 325 -19.07 -5.29 -10.12
CA ASN A 325 -18.56 -6.55 -10.62
C ASN A 325 -17.40 -6.40 -11.62
N ASP A 326 -17.32 -5.26 -12.32
CA ASP A 326 -16.19 -4.92 -13.20
C ASP A 326 -15.05 -4.23 -12.44
N GLY A 327 -15.21 -4.04 -11.14
CA GLY A 327 -14.23 -3.48 -10.23
C GLY A 327 -14.30 -1.99 -10.04
N LYS A 328 -14.67 -1.22 -11.04
CA LYS A 328 -14.77 0.25 -11.04
C LYS A 328 -13.67 0.92 -10.20
N TYR A 329 -12.40 0.48 -10.44
CA TYR A 329 -11.20 0.85 -9.72
C TYR A 329 -11.24 0.36 -8.25
N TRP A 330 -11.27 1.23 -7.23
CA TRP A 330 -11.33 0.83 -5.82
C TRP A 330 -12.76 0.54 -5.31
N ARG A 331 -13.73 0.30 -6.21
CA ARG A 331 -15.11 -0.07 -5.86
C ARG A 331 -15.39 -1.56 -6.11
N GLY A 332 -14.39 -2.40 -5.96
CA GLY A 332 -14.54 -3.84 -6.08
C GLY A 332 -13.35 -4.56 -6.70
N SER A 333 -12.47 -3.91 -7.46
CA SER A 333 -11.29 -4.59 -8.02
C SER A 333 -10.47 -5.29 -6.95
N SER A 334 -9.89 -6.42 -7.32
CA SER A 334 -8.82 -7.09 -6.59
C SER A 334 -7.49 -6.43 -6.95
N TRP A 335 -6.71 -6.05 -5.94
CA TRP A 335 -5.45 -5.33 -6.09
C TRP A 335 -4.29 -6.16 -5.55
N HIS A 336 -3.19 -6.20 -6.28
CA HIS A 336 -2.01 -6.96 -5.87
C HIS A 336 -1.46 -6.54 -4.49
N PRO A 337 -1.35 -5.23 -4.17
CA PRO A 337 -0.87 -4.77 -2.87
C PRO A 337 -1.73 -5.23 -1.70
N THR A 338 -3.05 -5.00 -1.79
CA THR A 338 -3.96 -5.35 -0.71
C THR A 338 -4.16 -6.85 -0.57
N THR A 339 -4.10 -7.60 -1.67
CA THR A 339 -4.11 -9.07 -1.63
C THR A 339 -2.86 -9.61 -0.94
N TYR A 340 -1.67 -9.10 -1.27
CA TYR A 340 -0.43 -9.49 -0.60
C TYR A 340 -0.45 -9.13 0.90
N MET A 341 -0.91 -7.93 1.23
CA MET A 341 -1.08 -7.47 2.62
C MET A 341 -1.98 -8.42 3.43
N VAL A 342 -3.14 -8.81 2.88
CA VAL A 342 -4.06 -9.73 3.53
C VAL A 342 -3.44 -11.11 3.72
N ILE A 343 -2.81 -11.67 2.69
CA ILE A 343 -2.16 -12.98 2.76
C ILE A 343 -1.06 -13.00 3.83
N LYS A 344 -0.21 -11.96 3.85
CA LYS A 344 0.85 -11.85 4.84
C LYS A 344 0.27 -11.68 6.25
N GLY A 345 -0.70 -10.81 6.42
CA GLY A 345 -1.39 -10.63 7.71
C GLY A 345 -2.02 -11.92 8.21
N LEU A 346 -2.67 -12.70 7.37
CA LEU A 346 -3.22 -14.02 7.72
C LEU A 346 -2.13 -14.99 8.19
N LYS A 347 -1.04 -15.10 7.43
CA LYS A 347 0.06 -16.01 7.77
C LYS A 347 0.70 -15.63 9.09
N ASP A 348 1.01 -14.34 9.29
CA ASP A 348 1.67 -13.84 10.50
C ASP A 348 0.81 -14.02 11.77
N ASN A 349 -0.52 -14.19 11.59
CA ASN A 349 -1.47 -14.43 12.68
C ASN A 349 -1.98 -15.89 12.77
N GLY A 350 -1.33 -16.85 12.10
CA GLY A 350 -1.60 -18.28 12.23
C GLY A 350 -2.65 -18.87 11.27
N PHE A 351 -3.24 -18.06 10.37
CA PHE A 351 -4.24 -18.50 9.38
C PHE A 351 -3.58 -18.97 8.06
N SER A 352 -2.60 -19.87 8.18
CA SER A 352 -1.77 -20.32 7.05
C SER A 352 -2.58 -21.00 5.94
N GLU A 353 -3.63 -21.79 6.28
CA GLU A 353 -4.48 -22.44 5.29
C GLU A 353 -5.29 -21.42 4.47
N LYS A 354 -5.85 -20.39 5.13
CA LYS A 354 -6.58 -19.32 4.46
C LYS A 354 -5.65 -18.48 3.59
N ALA A 355 -4.45 -18.16 4.08
CA ALA A 355 -3.42 -17.47 3.32
C ALA A 355 -3.06 -18.26 2.04
N HIS A 356 -2.88 -19.58 2.16
CA HIS A 356 -2.58 -20.46 1.02
C HIS A 356 -3.75 -20.51 0.02
N GLU A 357 -5.00 -20.66 0.47
CA GLU A 357 -6.20 -20.65 -0.38
C GLU A 357 -6.28 -19.37 -1.23
N ILE A 358 -6.11 -18.20 -0.60
CA ILE A 358 -6.15 -16.90 -1.27
C ILE A 358 -4.97 -16.77 -2.25
N SER A 359 -3.79 -17.22 -1.85
CA SER A 359 -2.58 -17.20 -2.70
C SER A 359 -2.78 -18.00 -3.99
N LEU A 360 -3.31 -19.22 -3.90
CA LEU A 360 -3.59 -20.06 -5.07
C LEU A 360 -4.53 -19.36 -6.05
N LYS A 361 -5.65 -18.82 -5.57
CA LYS A 361 -6.62 -18.11 -6.42
C LYS A 361 -6.04 -16.86 -7.06
N CYS A 362 -5.25 -16.09 -6.30
CA CYS A 362 -4.59 -14.90 -6.82
C CYS A 362 -3.62 -15.23 -7.95
N VAL A 363 -2.75 -16.23 -7.73
CA VAL A 363 -1.76 -16.66 -8.73
C VAL A 363 -2.44 -17.28 -9.95
N GLU A 364 -3.48 -18.10 -9.76
CA GLU A 364 -4.27 -18.67 -10.86
C GLU A 364 -4.85 -17.59 -11.77
N ALA A 365 -5.48 -16.56 -11.19
CA ALA A 365 -6.05 -15.43 -11.93
C ALA A 365 -4.98 -14.70 -12.76
N ASN A 366 -3.81 -14.45 -12.17
CA ASN A 366 -2.68 -13.82 -12.86
C ASN A 366 -2.10 -14.67 -13.99
N LEU A 367 -1.99 -15.99 -13.80
CA LEU A 367 -1.54 -16.93 -14.84
C LEU A 367 -2.50 -16.95 -16.03
N ILE A 368 -3.81 -17.02 -15.77
CA ILE A 368 -4.84 -16.99 -16.82
C ILE A 368 -4.74 -15.69 -17.61
N LEU A 369 -4.64 -14.57 -16.91
CA LEU A 369 -4.61 -13.25 -17.51
C LEU A 369 -3.33 -13.03 -18.33
N LEU A 370 -2.17 -13.40 -17.81
CA LEU A 370 -0.90 -13.34 -18.53
C LEU A 370 -0.90 -14.23 -19.78
N LYS A 371 -1.45 -15.46 -19.70
CA LYS A 371 -1.58 -16.34 -20.88
C LYS A 371 -2.47 -15.71 -21.96
N LYS A 372 -3.54 -14.99 -21.57
CA LYS A 372 -4.50 -14.36 -22.48
C LYS A 372 -3.97 -13.05 -23.08
N THR A 373 -3.33 -12.19 -22.27
CA THR A 373 -3.03 -10.79 -22.64
C THR A 373 -1.54 -10.54 -22.89
N LYS A 374 -0.65 -11.47 -22.49
CA LYS A 374 0.82 -11.38 -22.59
C LYS A 374 1.43 -10.21 -21.79
N THR A 375 0.67 -9.63 -20.84
CA THR A 375 1.11 -8.52 -20.00
C THR A 375 0.52 -8.62 -18.59
N PHE A 376 1.00 -7.77 -17.68
CA PHE A 376 0.43 -7.58 -16.36
C PHE A 376 -0.47 -6.36 -16.32
N TRP A 377 -1.43 -6.39 -15.41
CA TRP A 377 -2.45 -5.37 -15.23
C TRP A 377 -2.39 -4.76 -13.83
N GLU A 378 -2.76 -3.52 -13.72
CA GLU A 378 -2.74 -2.75 -12.48
C GLU A 378 -3.65 -3.36 -11.39
N ASN A 379 -4.84 -3.78 -11.78
CA ASN A 379 -5.85 -4.44 -10.94
C ASN A 379 -6.69 -5.42 -11.76
N LEU A 380 -7.42 -6.30 -11.08
CA LEU A 380 -8.22 -7.35 -11.68
C LEU A 380 -9.70 -7.22 -11.30
N SER A 381 -10.59 -7.69 -12.18
CA SER A 381 -12.00 -7.87 -11.85
C SER A 381 -12.15 -8.84 -10.67
N PRO A 382 -13.07 -8.60 -9.71
CA PRO A 382 -13.25 -9.49 -8.56
C PRO A 382 -13.96 -10.80 -8.92
N ILE A 383 -14.68 -10.85 -10.05
CA ILE A 383 -15.54 -12.00 -10.40
C ILE A 383 -14.94 -12.93 -11.44
N LYS A 384 -13.88 -12.51 -12.15
CA LYS A 384 -13.23 -13.30 -13.20
C LYS A 384 -11.79 -12.86 -13.44
N ALA A 385 -10.97 -13.77 -13.97
CA ALA A 385 -9.57 -13.48 -14.32
C ALA A 385 -9.48 -12.59 -15.57
N GLU A 386 -9.86 -11.34 -15.43
CA GLU A 386 -9.81 -10.28 -16.43
C GLU A 386 -9.33 -8.99 -15.78
N PRO A 387 -8.86 -7.98 -16.56
CA PRO A 387 -8.55 -6.68 -16.01
C PRO A 387 -9.78 -6.08 -15.31
N GLY A 388 -9.56 -5.32 -14.26
CA GLY A 388 -10.58 -4.44 -13.71
C GLY A 388 -10.89 -3.29 -14.69
N ASN A 389 -11.95 -2.54 -14.44
CA ASN A 389 -12.36 -1.43 -15.29
C ASN A 389 -12.57 -0.15 -14.46
N PRO A 390 -11.68 0.87 -14.56
CA PRO A 390 -10.45 0.89 -15.37
C PRO A 390 -9.29 0.07 -14.78
N SER A 391 -8.34 -0.31 -15.63
CA SER A 391 -7.06 -0.90 -15.26
C SER A 391 -6.01 -0.59 -16.33
N GLN A 392 -4.77 -0.34 -15.94
CA GLN A 392 -3.66 -0.12 -16.87
C GLN A 392 -2.99 -1.45 -17.20
N SER A 393 -2.76 -1.68 -18.49
CA SER A 393 -1.90 -2.78 -18.97
C SER A 393 -0.43 -2.38 -18.88
N ASP A 394 0.46 -3.36 -19.07
CA ASP A 394 1.90 -3.15 -19.04
C ASP A 394 2.40 -2.55 -17.70
N PHE A 395 1.70 -2.93 -16.64
CA PHE A 395 1.91 -2.43 -15.29
C PHE A 395 2.77 -3.42 -14.48
N CYS A 396 3.94 -2.99 -14.04
CA CYS A 396 4.88 -3.86 -13.32
C CYS A 396 5.09 -3.46 -11.85
N GLY A 397 4.74 -2.24 -11.46
CA GLY A 397 5.00 -1.70 -10.12
C GLY A 397 4.69 -2.68 -9.00
N TRP A 398 3.44 -3.00 -8.77
CA TRP A 398 3.04 -3.99 -7.75
C TRP A 398 2.61 -5.36 -8.29
N ALA A 399 2.48 -5.56 -9.62
CA ALA A 399 2.07 -6.86 -10.17
C ALA A 399 3.04 -8.00 -9.80
N GLY A 400 4.31 -7.68 -9.57
CA GLY A 400 5.31 -8.61 -9.07
C GLY A 400 4.99 -9.21 -7.69
N LEU A 401 4.16 -8.57 -6.88
CA LEU A 401 3.68 -9.16 -5.62
C LEU A 401 2.93 -10.47 -5.88
N SER A 402 2.00 -10.47 -6.85
CA SER A 402 1.21 -11.67 -7.17
C SER A 402 1.94 -12.68 -8.04
N SER A 403 2.95 -12.24 -8.79
CA SER A 403 3.66 -13.10 -9.74
C SER A 403 5.02 -13.61 -9.27
N VAL A 404 5.57 -13.01 -8.20
CA VAL A 404 6.87 -13.38 -7.61
C VAL A 404 6.74 -13.60 -6.10
N ALA A 405 6.37 -12.56 -5.34
CA ALA A 405 6.40 -12.63 -3.88
C ALA A 405 5.41 -13.68 -3.33
N ILE A 406 4.14 -13.64 -3.75
CA ILE A 406 3.13 -14.62 -3.29
C ILE A 406 3.54 -16.06 -3.61
N PRO A 407 3.96 -16.43 -4.85
CA PRO A 407 4.46 -17.76 -5.12
C PRO A 407 5.60 -18.21 -4.21
N ARG A 408 6.61 -17.38 -4.05
CA ARG A 408 7.80 -17.71 -3.26
C ARG A 408 7.52 -17.86 -1.76
N GLU A 409 6.68 -16.98 -1.21
CA GLU A 409 6.50 -16.88 0.24
C GLU A 409 5.37 -17.76 0.79
N PHE A 410 4.35 -18.03 -0.04
CA PHE A 410 3.11 -18.66 0.45
C PHE A 410 2.72 -19.96 -0.27
N LEU A 411 3.33 -20.29 -1.43
CA LEU A 411 3.03 -21.54 -2.15
C LEU A 411 4.08 -22.63 -1.97
N LYS A 412 5.12 -22.37 -1.16
CA LYS A 412 6.20 -23.34 -0.83
C LYS A 412 6.79 -24.02 -2.07
N LEU A 413 7.26 -23.22 -2.99
CA LEU A 413 8.01 -23.76 -4.11
C LEU A 413 9.49 -23.54 -3.85
N ASP A 414 10.20 -24.63 -3.72
CA ASP A 414 11.66 -24.63 -3.86
C ASP A 414 11.96 -24.29 -5.33
N ILE A 415 12.15 -22.99 -5.64
CA ILE A 415 12.54 -22.48 -6.95
C ILE A 415 14.01 -22.13 -6.93
#